data_7557295e00c9794a85eaae0caa7abce8
#
_entry.id   7557295e00c9794a85eaae0caa7abce8
#
_cell.length_a   1.000
_cell.length_b   1.000
_cell.length_c   1.000
_cell.angle_alpha   90.00
_cell.angle_beta   90.00
_cell.angle_gamma   90.00
#
_symmetry.space_group_name_H-M   'P 1'
#
loop_
_entity.id
_entity.type
_entity.pdbx_description
1 polymer ?
#
loop_
_entity_poly.entity_id
_entity_poly.type
_entity_poly.pdbx_seq_one_letter_code
_entity_poly.pdbx_strand_id
1 'polypeptide(L)'
;MIAIVTSCVHPKQMPNLTRSFFSLEERERQTIHTLQRLKEVGFTQIILADNSFEYDFSRLGPIIDEVQVVHLKQYQFTNKSINEIFILLSILEHIPSETKIFKISGRYFPSENFVIDMEETLDFKVKGFEFDTKRAVITTRGYFIRNKETYEEFLLYCLNEIYSYPYRVVGFGSLIRFIKEFFNPSLKKVPNVSVEFAAARALKNGYFKYKLTDQLHIEGQIAGLESKELIKE
;
A
#
# COMPACT_ATOMS: atom_id res chain seq x y z
N MET A 1 7.95 3.97 -16.91
CA MET A 1 7.15 3.72 -15.69
C MET A 1 8.02 2.97 -14.69
N ILE A 2 7.93 3.31 -13.40
CA ILE A 2 8.63 2.63 -12.31
C ILE A 2 7.64 1.75 -11.54
N ALA A 3 8.07 0.54 -11.13
CA ALA A 3 7.31 -0.26 -10.19
C ALA A 3 7.83 -0.02 -8.75
N ILE A 4 6.91 0.21 -7.81
CA ILE A 4 7.20 0.27 -6.37
C ILE A 4 6.60 -0.96 -5.71
N VAL A 5 7.44 -1.77 -5.10
CA VAL A 5 7.02 -2.94 -4.33
C VAL A 5 7.12 -2.62 -2.84
N THR A 6 5.97 -2.52 -2.16
CA THR A 6 5.97 -2.40 -0.69
C THR A 6 6.04 -3.78 -0.05
N SER A 7 7.03 -4.02 0.77
CA SER A 7 7.30 -5.30 1.40
C SER A 7 7.59 -5.18 2.90
N CYS A 8 7.48 -6.30 3.58
CA CYS A 8 7.98 -6.52 4.93
C CYS A 8 8.27 -8.02 5.04
N VAL A 9 9.43 -8.44 4.55
CA VAL A 9 9.83 -9.85 4.51
C VAL A 9 9.98 -10.41 5.94
N HIS A 10 10.70 -9.68 6.80
CA HIS A 10 10.90 -10.05 8.19
C HIS A 10 10.29 -8.99 9.13
N PRO A 11 8.98 -9.11 9.50
CA PRO A 11 8.33 -8.11 10.35
C PRO A 11 8.89 -8.12 11.77
N LYS A 12 9.04 -6.94 12.36
CA LYS A 12 9.32 -6.81 13.78
C LYS A 12 8.23 -7.50 14.58
N GLN A 13 8.61 -8.44 15.42
CA GLN A 13 7.69 -9.11 16.33
C GLN A 13 7.18 -8.13 17.39
N MET A 14 5.89 -8.14 17.65
CA MET A 14 5.28 -7.34 18.70
C MET A 14 4.46 -8.28 19.60
N PRO A 15 4.53 -8.11 20.93
CA PRO A 15 3.69 -8.88 21.84
C PRO A 15 2.21 -8.76 21.46
N ASN A 16 1.51 -9.88 21.45
CA ASN A 16 0.06 -9.97 21.18
C ASN A 16 -0.43 -9.47 19.82
N LEU A 17 0.45 -9.38 18.81
CA LEU A 17 0.06 -8.97 17.47
C LEU A 17 0.61 -9.90 16.40
N THR A 18 -0.22 -10.84 15.92
CA THR A 18 0.10 -11.66 14.74
C THR A 18 0.01 -10.78 13.49
N ARG A 19 1.14 -10.51 12.86
CA ARG A 19 1.20 -9.65 11.66
C ARG A 19 0.93 -10.38 10.35
N SER A 20 1.14 -11.70 10.35
CA SER A 20 0.95 -12.55 9.17
C SER A 20 1.03 -14.01 9.54
N PHE A 21 0.29 -14.84 8.79
CA PHE A 21 0.33 -16.31 8.87
C PHE A 21 1.42 -16.93 7.98
N PHE A 22 2.18 -16.12 7.24
CA PHE A 22 3.25 -16.60 6.37
C PHE A 22 4.58 -16.67 7.13
N SER A 23 5.32 -17.77 6.93
CA SER A 23 6.69 -17.92 7.41
C SER A 23 7.64 -16.93 6.70
N LEU A 24 8.88 -16.84 7.18
CA LEU A 24 9.91 -16.03 6.55
C LEU A 24 10.17 -16.50 5.11
N GLU A 25 10.33 -17.80 4.91
CA GLU A 25 10.61 -18.41 3.61
C GLU A 25 9.46 -18.22 2.62
N GLU A 26 8.21 -18.27 3.11
CA GLU A 26 7.04 -17.99 2.27
C GLU A 26 7.04 -16.53 1.80
N ARG A 27 7.39 -15.59 2.67
CA ARG A 27 7.46 -14.17 2.34
C ARG A 27 8.60 -13.86 1.38
N GLU A 28 9.77 -14.50 1.58
CA GLU A 28 10.89 -14.42 0.64
C GLU A 28 10.45 -14.88 -0.75
N ARG A 29 9.84 -16.07 -0.87
CA ARG A 29 9.33 -16.59 -2.14
C ARG A 29 8.29 -15.68 -2.79
N GLN A 30 7.36 -15.13 -2.01
CA GLN A 30 6.36 -14.20 -2.53
C GLN A 30 7.02 -12.93 -3.07
N THR A 31 7.97 -12.35 -2.33
CA THR A 31 8.68 -11.13 -2.77
C THR A 31 9.51 -11.41 -4.01
N ILE A 32 10.28 -12.50 -4.05
CA ILE A 32 11.06 -12.92 -5.23
C ILE A 32 10.14 -13.07 -6.44
N HIS A 33 9.03 -13.79 -6.29
CA HIS A 33 8.06 -14.00 -7.37
C HIS A 33 7.48 -12.68 -7.88
N THR A 34 7.11 -11.77 -6.98
CA THR A 34 6.62 -10.42 -7.36
C THR A 34 7.65 -9.68 -8.21
N LEU A 35 8.92 -9.66 -7.78
CA LEU A 35 10.00 -8.97 -8.49
C LEU A 35 10.25 -9.59 -9.87
N GLN A 36 10.30 -10.92 -9.97
CA GLN A 36 10.46 -11.64 -11.22
C GLN A 36 9.32 -11.33 -12.20
N ARG A 37 8.08 -11.43 -11.75
CA ARG A 37 6.90 -11.14 -12.58
C ARG A 37 6.87 -9.69 -13.08
N LEU A 38 7.29 -8.73 -12.27
CA LEU A 38 7.41 -7.33 -12.69
C LEU A 38 8.44 -7.16 -13.81
N LYS A 39 9.57 -7.85 -13.73
CA LYS A 39 10.59 -7.86 -14.80
C LYS A 39 10.05 -8.49 -16.09
N GLU A 40 9.40 -9.65 -15.97
CA GLU A 40 8.83 -10.39 -17.11
C GLU A 40 7.78 -9.57 -17.87
N VAL A 41 6.95 -8.78 -17.18
CA VAL A 41 5.97 -7.90 -17.82
C VAL A 41 6.57 -6.58 -18.33
N GLY A 42 7.87 -6.34 -18.15
CA GLY A 42 8.61 -5.27 -18.81
C GLY A 42 8.94 -4.04 -17.93
N PHE A 43 8.84 -4.11 -16.60
CA PHE A 43 9.36 -3.05 -15.74
C PHE A 43 10.89 -3.09 -15.73
N THR A 44 11.53 -2.01 -16.20
CA THR A 44 12.99 -1.86 -16.21
C THR A 44 13.54 -1.23 -14.94
N GLN A 45 12.69 -0.50 -14.20
CA GLN A 45 13.04 0.11 -12.93
C GLN A 45 12.06 -0.37 -11.85
N ILE A 46 12.60 -0.99 -10.82
CA ILE A 46 11.84 -1.51 -9.68
C ILE A 46 12.49 -1.01 -8.40
N ILE A 47 11.68 -0.44 -7.51
CA ILE A 47 12.08 -0.05 -6.16
C ILE A 47 11.41 -1.00 -5.18
N LEU A 48 12.21 -1.76 -4.42
CA LEU A 48 11.74 -2.56 -3.31
C LEU A 48 11.81 -1.72 -2.02
N ALA A 49 10.67 -1.19 -1.62
CA ALA A 49 10.51 -0.45 -0.36
C ALA A 49 10.17 -1.44 0.75
N ASP A 50 11.16 -1.85 1.53
CA ASP A 50 10.99 -2.89 2.53
C ASP A 50 11.05 -2.36 3.96
N ASN A 51 10.16 -2.90 4.80
CA ASN A 51 10.00 -2.54 6.21
C ASN A 51 10.38 -3.69 7.16
N SER A 52 11.29 -4.53 6.76
CA SER A 52 11.77 -5.64 7.59
C SER A 52 12.60 -5.17 8.78
N PHE A 53 12.60 -5.98 9.82
CA PHE A 53 13.46 -5.82 10.98
C PHE A 53 14.69 -6.72 10.81
N GLU A 54 15.88 -6.13 10.72
CA GLU A 54 17.16 -6.86 10.66
C GLU A 54 17.16 -8.00 9.60
N TYR A 55 16.94 -7.64 8.35
CA TYR A 55 16.88 -8.60 7.25
C TYR A 55 18.05 -8.44 6.29
N ASP A 56 18.66 -9.57 5.91
CA ASP A 56 19.67 -9.64 4.86
C ASP A 56 19.01 -9.89 3.50
N PHE A 57 19.02 -8.87 2.64
CA PHE A 57 18.38 -8.92 1.33
C PHE A 57 19.07 -9.85 0.34
N SER A 58 20.32 -10.26 0.57
CA SER A 58 21.01 -11.26 -0.26
C SER A 58 20.22 -12.59 -0.32
N ARG A 59 19.41 -12.89 0.68
CA ARG A 59 18.54 -14.07 0.73
C ARG A 59 17.44 -14.07 -0.35
N LEU A 60 17.14 -12.93 -0.96
CA LEU A 60 16.22 -12.85 -2.11
C LEU A 60 16.88 -13.32 -3.41
N GLY A 61 18.17 -13.72 -3.36
CA GLY A 61 18.89 -14.26 -4.50
C GLY A 61 19.23 -13.20 -5.56
N PRO A 62 19.60 -13.63 -6.78
CA PRO A 62 20.13 -12.73 -7.80
C PRO A 62 19.19 -11.60 -8.24
N ILE A 63 17.88 -11.76 -8.08
CA ILE A 63 16.90 -10.73 -8.46
C ILE A 63 17.14 -9.40 -7.71
N ILE A 64 17.77 -9.44 -6.54
CA ILE A 64 18.00 -8.25 -5.73
C ILE A 64 19.03 -7.30 -6.38
N ASP A 65 19.96 -7.83 -7.16
CA ASP A 65 20.98 -7.04 -7.85
C ASP A 65 20.39 -6.22 -9.01
N GLU A 66 19.17 -6.53 -9.42
CA GLU A 66 18.45 -5.89 -10.52
C GLU A 66 17.43 -4.86 -10.05
N VAL A 67 17.28 -4.64 -8.75
CA VAL A 67 16.29 -3.73 -8.17
C VAL A 67 16.94 -2.77 -7.18
N GLN A 68 16.37 -1.57 -7.05
CA GLN A 68 16.78 -0.65 -6.01
C GLN A 68 16.11 -1.02 -4.69
N VAL A 69 16.89 -1.40 -3.68
CA VAL A 69 16.38 -1.70 -2.34
C VAL A 69 16.43 -0.45 -1.47
N VAL A 70 15.29 -0.11 -0.87
CA VAL A 70 15.19 0.95 0.15
C VAL A 70 14.63 0.33 1.43
N HIS A 71 15.51 0.17 2.42
CA HIS A 71 15.17 -0.45 3.71
C HIS A 71 14.86 0.62 4.75
N LEU A 72 13.61 0.72 5.19
CA LEU A 72 13.10 1.91 5.89
C LEU A 72 12.86 1.75 7.38
N LYS A 73 12.69 0.57 7.91
CA LYS A 73 12.48 0.28 9.35
C LYS A 73 11.36 1.13 10.01
N GLN A 74 10.28 1.39 9.28
CA GLN A 74 9.12 2.17 9.73
C GLN A 74 8.08 1.29 10.42
N TYR A 75 8.21 1.07 11.71
CA TYR A 75 7.26 0.26 12.51
C TYR A 75 6.91 0.91 13.85
N GLN A 76 7.00 2.23 13.90
CA GLN A 76 6.78 3.00 15.13
C GLN A 76 5.30 3.07 15.51
N PHE A 77 4.41 3.00 14.52
CA PHE A 77 2.97 3.08 14.75
C PHE A 77 2.33 1.69 14.80
N THR A 78 1.33 1.53 15.67
CA THR A 78 0.50 0.33 15.71
C THR A 78 -0.38 0.20 14.47
N ASN A 79 -0.81 1.32 13.90
CA ASN A 79 -1.53 1.37 12.64
C ASN A 79 -0.58 1.10 11.46
N LYS A 80 -0.78 -0.04 10.79
CA LYS A 80 0.02 -0.47 9.63
C LYS A 80 -0.07 0.52 8.46
N SER A 81 -1.24 1.15 8.28
CA SER A 81 -1.49 2.10 7.20
C SER A 81 -0.60 3.34 7.29
N ILE A 82 -0.37 3.83 8.50
CA ILE A 82 0.51 4.98 8.72
C ILE A 82 1.96 4.60 8.41
N ASN A 83 2.41 3.44 8.88
CA ASN A 83 3.75 2.96 8.53
C ASN A 83 3.93 2.82 7.02
N GLU A 84 2.92 2.27 6.31
CA GLU A 84 2.96 2.15 4.84
C GLU A 84 3.03 3.51 4.15
N ILE A 85 2.23 4.49 4.58
CA ILE A 85 2.29 5.85 4.01
C ILE A 85 3.67 6.47 4.23
N PHE A 86 4.27 6.34 5.40
CA PHE A 86 5.62 6.87 5.65
C PHE A 86 6.70 6.17 4.79
N ILE A 87 6.58 4.85 4.59
CA ILE A 87 7.43 4.12 3.65
C ILE A 87 7.33 4.73 2.25
N LEU A 88 6.09 4.92 1.77
CA LEU A 88 5.84 5.44 0.44
C LEU A 88 6.30 6.89 0.29
N LEU A 89 6.11 7.74 1.28
CA LEU A 89 6.64 9.11 1.27
C LEU A 89 8.18 9.13 1.23
N SER A 90 8.83 8.26 2.02
CA SER A 90 10.30 8.21 2.10
C SER A 90 10.96 7.78 0.80
N ILE A 91 10.29 6.97 -0.03
CA ILE A 91 10.88 6.53 -1.31
C ILE A 91 10.68 7.52 -2.46
N LEU A 92 9.87 8.57 -2.27
CA LEU A 92 9.60 9.54 -3.34
C LEU A 92 10.87 10.26 -3.80
N GLU A 93 11.87 10.43 -2.93
CA GLU A 93 13.16 11.04 -3.30
C GLU A 93 13.92 10.23 -4.37
N HIS A 94 13.65 8.92 -4.46
CA HIS A 94 14.27 8.02 -5.43
C HIS A 94 13.52 7.96 -6.78
N ILE A 95 12.42 8.69 -6.91
CA ILE A 95 11.58 8.68 -8.10
C ILE A 95 11.78 9.99 -8.86
N PRO A 96 12.19 9.94 -10.14
CA PRO A 96 12.24 11.15 -10.97
C PRO A 96 10.84 11.76 -11.14
N SER A 97 10.78 13.10 -11.17
CA SER A 97 9.55 13.82 -11.53
C SER A 97 9.02 13.35 -12.90
N GLU A 98 7.72 13.50 -13.12
CA GLU A 98 7.03 13.11 -14.37
C GLU A 98 7.03 11.61 -14.68
N THR A 99 7.58 10.76 -13.79
CA THR A 99 7.60 9.32 -13.99
C THR A 99 6.29 8.68 -13.53
N LYS A 100 5.62 7.97 -14.43
CA LYS A 100 4.47 7.13 -14.08
C LYS A 100 4.90 6.01 -13.15
N ILE A 101 4.05 5.70 -12.18
CA ILE A 101 4.33 4.77 -11.10
C ILE A 101 3.28 3.65 -11.10
N PHE A 102 3.71 2.43 -10.91
CA PHE A 102 2.87 1.31 -10.53
C PHE A 102 3.25 0.85 -9.13
N LYS A 103 2.38 1.04 -8.15
CA LYS A 103 2.58 0.53 -6.79
C LYS A 103 1.95 -0.85 -6.66
N ILE A 104 2.70 -1.79 -6.07
CA ILE A 104 2.20 -3.14 -5.76
C ILE A 104 2.72 -3.60 -4.40
N SER A 105 1.94 -4.42 -3.70
CA SER A 105 2.40 -5.09 -2.47
C SER A 105 3.22 -6.33 -2.82
N GLY A 106 4.33 -6.58 -2.11
CA GLY A 106 5.27 -7.68 -2.36
C GLY A 106 4.74 -9.11 -2.15
N ARG A 107 3.44 -9.28 -2.01
CA ARG A 107 2.73 -10.58 -2.00
C ARG A 107 1.77 -10.72 -3.16
N TYR A 108 1.73 -9.72 -4.03
CA TYR A 108 0.94 -9.68 -5.24
C TYR A 108 1.86 -9.55 -6.43
N PHE A 109 1.47 -10.15 -7.53
CA PHE A 109 2.28 -10.16 -8.75
C PHE A 109 1.38 -9.96 -9.98
N PRO A 110 1.92 -9.40 -11.08
CA PRO A 110 1.21 -9.31 -12.35
C PRO A 110 0.84 -10.69 -12.89
N SER A 111 -0.42 -10.88 -13.25
CA SER A 111 -0.88 -12.08 -13.97
C SER A 111 -0.51 -12.02 -15.46
N GLU A 112 -0.85 -13.06 -16.23
CA GLU A 112 -0.59 -13.11 -17.67
C GLU A 112 -1.31 -12.01 -18.47
N ASN A 113 -2.46 -11.55 -17.97
CA ASN A 113 -3.26 -10.51 -18.60
C ASN A 113 -2.93 -9.09 -18.12
N PHE A 114 -1.89 -8.93 -17.32
CA PHE A 114 -1.48 -7.63 -16.82
C PHE A 114 -0.95 -6.75 -17.94
N VAL A 115 -1.43 -5.50 -17.99
CA VAL A 115 -1.00 -4.52 -18.99
C VAL A 115 -0.47 -3.28 -18.28
N ILE A 116 0.74 -2.85 -18.67
CA ILE A 116 1.33 -1.58 -18.25
C ILE A 116 0.64 -0.46 -19.04
N ASP A 117 -0.51 -0.01 -18.52
CA ASP A 117 -1.30 1.03 -19.17
C ASP A 117 -1.83 2.04 -18.15
N MET A 118 -1.52 3.30 -18.42
CA MET A 118 -1.98 4.46 -17.66
C MET A 118 -2.27 5.61 -18.62
N GLU A 119 -3.54 5.98 -18.72
CA GLU A 119 -3.98 7.10 -19.56
C GLU A 119 -3.34 8.42 -19.08
N GLU A 120 -2.90 9.27 -20.03
CA GLU A 120 -2.20 10.54 -19.72
C GLU A 120 -3.05 11.54 -18.92
N THR A 121 -4.37 11.47 -19.08
CA THR A 121 -5.31 12.42 -18.45
C THR A 121 -5.70 12.03 -17.02
N LEU A 122 -5.33 10.85 -16.58
CA LEU A 122 -5.68 10.31 -15.27
C LEU A 122 -4.56 10.53 -14.26
N ASP A 123 -4.92 10.81 -13.02
CA ASP A 123 -4.03 10.80 -11.88
C ASP A 123 -3.87 9.41 -11.29
N PHE A 124 -4.97 8.61 -11.30
CA PHE A 124 -5.01 7.26 -10.76
C PHE A 124 -5.80 6.28 -11.62
N LYS A 125 -5.31 5.02 -11.68
CA LYS A 125 -6.08 3.86 -12.13
C LYS A 125 -6.06 2.83 -11.00
N VAL A 126 -7.23 2.54 -10.43
CA VAL A 126 -7.39 1.74 -9.21
C VAL A 126 -8.53 0.75 -9.33
N LYS A 127 -8.47 -0.34 -8.57
CA LYS A 127 -9.63 -1.24 -8.40
C LYS A 127 -10.47 -0.75 -7.22
N GLY A 128 -11.73 -0.42 -7.48
CA GLY A 128 -12.73 -0.11 -6.48
C GLY A 128 -13.19 -1.37 -5.76
N PHE A 129 -13.40 -1.26 -4.45
CA PHE A 129 -14.04 -2.28 -3.65
C PHE A 129 -15.08 -1.60 -2.77
N GLU A 130 -16.37 -1.93 -2.95
CA GLU A 130 -17.47 -1.24 -2.26
C GLU A 130 -17.42 0.30 -2.39
N PHE A 131 -16.91 0.81 -3.52
CA PHE A 131 -16.61 2.23 -3.69
C PHE A 131 -17.84 3.14 -3.55
N ASP A 132 -19.00 2.68 -3.99
CA ASP A 132 -20.24 3.45 -3.98
C ASP A 132 -20.98 3.45 -2.64
N THR A 133 -20.48 2.73 -1.66
CA THR A 133 -21.06 2.67 -0.33
C THR A 133 -20.61 3.83 0.56
N LYS A 134 -21.30 4.02 1.71
CA LYS A 134 -20.86 4.99 2.74
C LYS A 134 -19.50 4.63 3.35
N ARG A 135 -19.07 3.38 3.24
CA ARG A 135 -17.78 2.86 3.69
C ARG A 135 -16.89 2.52 2.50
N ALA A 136 -16.90 3.39 1.49
CA ALA A 136 -16.08 3.21 0.32
C ALA A 136 -14.64 2.85 0.66
N VAL A 137 -14.13 1.83 0.00
CA VAL A 137 -12.74 1.39 0.05
C VAL A 137 -12.24 1.13 -1.36
N ILE A 138 -10.95 1.31 -1.57
CA ILE A 138 -10.26 0.84 -2.76
C ILE A 138 -9.22 -0.20 -2.35
N THR A 139 -8.81 -1.06 -3.28
CA THR A 139 -7.65 -1.90 -3.02
C THR A 139 -6.37 -1.05 -3.04
N THR A 140 -5.51 -1.22 -2.05
CA THR A 140 -4.15 -0.64 -2.03
C THR A 140 -3.07 -1.66 -2.34
N ARG A 141 -3.48 -2.87 -2.77
CA ARG A 141 -2.56 -3.95 -3.14
C ARG A 141 -1.83 -3.67 -4.44
N GLY A 142 -2.50 -3.00 -5.39
CA GLY A 142 -1.91 -2.48 -6.60
C GLY A 142 -2.70 -1.30 -7.15
N TYR A 143 -2.01 -0.31 -7.73
CA TYR A 143 -2.62 0.82 -8.43
C TYR A 143 -1.58 1.59 -9.23
N PHE A 144 -2.04 2.31 -10.26
CA PHE A 144 -1.22 3.18 -11.10
C PHE A 144 -1.38 4.64 -10.67
N ILE A 145 -0.30 5.41 -10.78
CA ILE A 145 -0.22 6.82 -10.43
C ILE A 145 0.48 7.57 -11.57
N ARG A 146 0.01 8.77 -11.89
CA ARG A 146 0.53 9.58 -12.98
C ARG A 146 1.99 9.96 -12.78
N ASN A 147 2.34 10.55 -11.62
CA ASN A 147 3.68 11.01 -11.31
C ASN A 147 3.91 11.11 -9.79
N LYS A 148 5.13 11.46 -9.42
CA LYS A 148 5.60 11.60 -8.05
C LYS A 148 4.81 12.66 -7.26
N GLU A 149 4.60 13.82 -7.83
CA GLU A 149 3.94 14.97 -7.18
C GLU A 149 2.48 14.62 -6.84
N THR A 150 1.76 14.03 -7.78
CA THR A 150 0.41 13.51 -7.56
C THR A 150 0.39 12.46 -6.47
N TYR A 151 1.42 11.60 -6.42
CA TYR A 151 1.50 10.56 -5.39
C TYR A 151 1.75 11.12 -4.01
N GLU A 152 2.66 12.08 -3.88
CA GLU A 152 2.94 12.77 -2.61
C GLU A 152 1.67 13.44 -2.05
N GLU A 153 0.97 14.20 -2.88
CA GLU A 153 -0.28 14.88 -2.52
C GLU A 153 -1.35 13.90 -2.03
N PHE A 154 -1.50 12.78 -2.75
CA PHE A 154 -2.42 11.71 -2.38
C PHE A 154 -2.06 11.06 -1.03
N LEU A 155 -0.79 10.74 -0.80
CA LEU A 155 -0.32 10.13 0.45
C LEU A 155 -0.52 11.08 1.65
N LEU A 156 -0.22 12.37 1.48
CA LEU A 156 -0.46 13.39 2.50
C LEU A 156 -1.96 13.56 2.79
N TYR A 157 -2.80 13.50 1.75
CA TYR A 157 -4.24 13.50 1.92
C TYR A 157 -4.72 12.27 2.71
N CYS A 158 -4.24 11.08 2.36
CA CYS A 158 -4.57 9.86 3.09
C CYS A 158 -4.16 9.94 4.57
N LEU A 159 -2.98 10.47 4.84
CA LEU A 159 -2.50 10.68 6.20
C LEU A 159 -3.41 11.64 6.98
N ASN A 160 -3.78 12.77 6.37
CA ASN A 160 -4.74 13.72 6.94
C ASN A 160 -6.10 13.06 7.22
N GLU A 161 -6.62 12.24 6.30
CA GLU A 161 -7.89 11.51 6.53
C GLU A 161 -7.78 10.54 7.71
N ILE A 162 -6.69 9.80 7.83
CA ILE A 162 -6.48 8.87 8.95
C ILE A 162 -6.52 9.61 10.28
N TYR A 163 -5.86 10.75 10.39
CA TYR A 163 -5.82 11.51 11.64
C TYR A 163 -7.06 12.33 11.92
N SER A 164 -7.67 12.95 10.90
CA SER A 164 -8.79 13.88 11.08
C SER A 164 -10.16 13.21 11.12
N TYR A 165 -10.34 12.09 10.41
CA TYR A 165 -11.64 11.42 10.29
C TYR A 165 -12.29 11.05 11.63
N PRO A 166 -11.59 10.52 12.63
CA PRO A 166 -12.19 10.21 13.93
C PRO A 166 -12.76 11.42 14.67
N TYR A 167 -12.24 12.60 14.40
CA TYR A 167 -12.63 13.86 15.08
C TYR A 167 -13.67 14.67 14.32
N ARG A 168 -14.07 14.25 13.12
CA ARG A 168 -15.13 14.94 12.36
C ARG A 168 -16.51 14.62 12.93
N VAL A 169 -17.18 15.63 13.46
CA VAL A 169 -18.53 15.51 14.00
C VAL A 169 -19.53 16.04 12.98
N VAL A 170 -20.29 15.14 12.36
CA VAL A 170 -21.36 15.46 11.38
C VAL A 170 -22.73 14.89 11.79
N GLY A 171 -22.83 14.29 12.97
CA GLY A 171 -24.06 13.70 13.51
C GLY A 171 -23.81 12.89 14.78
N PHE A 172 -24.87 12.35 15.37
CA PHE A 172 -24.81 11.67 16.67
C PHE A 172 -23.80 10.52 16.72
N GLY A 173 -23.76 9.66 15.69
CA GLY A 173 -22.79 8.57 15.64
C GLY A 173 -21.34 9.04 15.57
N SER A 174 -21.06 10.14 14.89
CA SER A 174 -19.72 10.73 14.83
C SER A 174 -19.35 11.45 16.13
N LEU A 175 -20.34 12.00 16.86
CA LEU A 175 -20.11 12.55 18.18
C LEU A 175 -19.67 11.47 19.19
N ILE A 176 -20.35 10.30 19.19
CA ILE A 176 -19.94 9.18 20.04
C ILE A 176 -18.52 8.74 19.71
N ARG A 177 -18.17 8.65 18.43
CA ARG A 177 -16.81 8.32 17.98
C ARG A 177 -15.79 9.34 18.50
N PHE A 178 -16.08 10.64 18.30
CA PHE A 178 -15.23 11.74 18.80
C PHE A 178 -14.99 11.63 20.31
N ILE A 179 -16.04 11.40 21.10
CA ILE A 179 -15.95 11.26 22.55
C ILE A 179 -15.03 10.06 22.91
N LYS A 180 -15.21 8.92 22.23
CA LYS A 180 -14.37 7.73 22.46
C LYS A 180 -12.89 7.97 22.16
N GLU A 181 -12.60 8.69 21.08
CA GLU A 181 -11.21 9.02 20.71
C GLU A 181 -10.61 10.07 21.65
N PHE A 182 -11.40 11.09 22.03
CA PHE A 182 -10.97 12.16 22.93
C PHE A 182 -10.60 11.65 24.33
N PHE A 183 -11.40 10.73 24.89
CA PHE A 183 -11.13 10.13 26.19
C PHE A 183 -10.24 8.88 26.12
N ASN A 184 -9.65 8.57 24.97
CA ASN A 184 -8.73 7.48 24.83
C ASN A 184 -7.41 7.81 25.55
N PRO A 185 -7.08 7.17 26.70
CA PRO A 185 -5.94 7.56 27.54
C PRO A 185 -4.57 7.28 26.91
N SER A 186 -4.53 6.64 25.77
CA SER A 186 -3.29 6.24 25.10
C SER A 186 -2.96 7.19 23.97
N LEU A 187 -2.12 8.19 24.21
CA LEU A 187 -1.50 9.03 23.18
C LEU A 187 -0.75 8.23 22.09
N LYS A 188 -0.50 6.94 22.33
CA LYS A 188 0.12 6.01 21.37
C LYS A 188 -0.90 5.27 20.48
N LYS A 189 -2.19 5.39 20.76
CA LYS A 189 -3.23 4.81 19.91
C LYS A 189 -3.54 5.78 18.77
N VAL A 190 -2.93 5.49 17.65
CA VAL A 190 -3.30 6.11 16.38
C VAL A 190 -4.71 5.63 16.00
N PRO A 191 -5.55 6.52 15.41
CA PRO A 191 -6.88 6.14 14.94
C PRO A 191 -6.86 4.87 14.09
N ASN A 192 -7.81 3.97 14.30
CA ASN A 192 -7.91 2.72 13.55
C ASN A 192 -8.66 2.95 12.21
N VAL A 193 -8.07 3.79 11.37
CA VAL A 193 -8.55 4.07 10.02
C VAL A 193 -7.57 3.42 9.03
N SER A 194 -8.11 2.63 8.11
CA SER A 194 -7.27 1.95 7.12
C SER A 194 -6.90 2.87 5.96
N VAL A 195 -5.78 2.56 5.30
CA VAL A 195 -5.33 3.30 4.12
C VAL A 195 -6.32 3.12 2.96
N GLU A 196 -6.94 1.98 2.81
CA GLU A 196 -7.95 1.69 1.77
C GLU A 196 -9.16 2.63 1.89
N PHE A 197 -9.61 2.87 3.12
CA PHE A 197 -10.68 3.83 3.38
C PHE A 197 -10.24 5.27 3.15
N ALA A 198 -9.07 5.66 3.64
CA ALA A 198 -8.53 7.00 3.46
C ALA A 198 -8.29 7.31 1.97
N ALA A 199 -7.76 6.35 1.23
CA ALA A 199 -7.53 6.45 -0.20
C ALA A 199 -8.83 6.60 -1.02
N ALA A 200 -9.88 5.83 -0.69
CA ALA A 200 -11.17 5.98 -1.33
C ALA A 200 -11.77 7.38 -1.10
N ARG A 201 -11.59 7.93 0.10
CA ARG A 201 -12.04 9.29 0.40
C ARG A 201 -11.23 10.35 -0.34
N ALA A 202 -9.92 10.17 -0.46
CA ALA A 202 -9.07 11.07 -1.24
C ALA A 202 -9.55 11.15 -2.69
N LEU A 203 -9.86 10.03 -3.31
CA LEU A 203 -10.40 9.99 -4.68
C LEU A 203 -11.80 10.62 -4.76
N LYS A 204 -12.72 10.28 -3.84
CA LYS A 204 -14.10 10.78 -3.85
C LYS A 204 -14.23 12.29 -3.62
N ASN A 205 -13.29 12.91 -2.92
CA ASN A 205 -13.35 14.33 -2.63
C ASN A 205 -12.95 15.23 -3.82
N GLY A 206 -12.71 14.63 -4.99
CA GLY A 206 -12.69 15.35 -6.25
C GLY A 206 -11.38 16.06 -6.61
N TYR A 207 -10.32 15.85 -5.85
CA TYR A 207 -9.02 16.47 -6.15
C TYR A 207 -8.24 15.73 -7.23
N PHE A 208 -8.51 14.43 -7.43
CA PHE A 208 -7.78 13.56 -8.36
C PHE A 208 -8.69 13.03 -9.46
N LYS A 209 -8.19 13.00 -10.68
CA LYS A 209 -8.83 12.32 -11.81
C LYS A 209 -8.51 10.84 -11.76
N TYR A 210 -9.51 10.01 -11.57
CA TYR A 210 -9.28 8.57 -11.43
C TYR A 210 -10.20 7.75 -12.32
N LYS A 211 -9.74 6.54 -12.62
CA LYS A 211 -10.51 5.49 -13.29
C LYS A 211 -10.62 4.28 -12.35
N LEU A 212 -11.84 3.87 -12.08
CA LEU A 212 -12.09 2.58 -11.44
C LEU A 212 -12.04 1.49 -12.51
N THR A 213 -11.37 0.40 -12.20
CA THR A 213 -11.33 -0.80 -13.05
C THR A 213 -11.86 -2.01 -12.26
N ASP A 214 -12.49 -2.94 -12.96
CA ASP A 214 -12.97 -4.18 -12.36
C ASP A 214 -11.81 -5.12 -12.01
N GLN A 215 -10.73 -5.05 -12.80
CA GLN A 215 -9.53 -5.85 -12.59
C GLN A 215 -8.27 -5.05 -12.93
N LEU A 216 -7.24 -5.24 -12.12
CA LEU A 216 -5.87 -4.78 -12.37
C LEU A 216 -5.00 -5.89 -12.93
N HIS A 217 -5.55 -7.12 -13.00
CA HIS A 217 -4.83 -8.32 -13.39
C HIS A 217 -3.59 -8.60 -12.54
N ILE A 218 -3.74 -8.42 -11.24
CA ILE A 218 -2.75 -8.85 -10.25
C ILE A 218 -3.33 -10.00 -9.42
N GLU A 219 -2.46 -10.88 -8.99
CA GLU A 219 -2.81 -12.03 -8.16
C GLU A 219 -1.94 -12.05 -6.91
N GLY A 220 -2.44 -12.62 -5.82
CA GLY A 220 -1.65 -12.69 -4.59
C GLY A 220 -2.42 -13.24 -3.41
N GLN A 221 -1.81 -13.17 -2.22
CA GLN A 221 -2.35 -13.75 -0.99
C GLN A 221 -2.48 -12.72 0.11
N ILE A 222 -3.57 -12.80 0.89
CA ILE A 222 -3.80 -11.91 2.04
C ILE A 222 -3.04 -12.44 3.26
N ALA A 223 -2.16 -11.62 3.82
CA ALA A 223 -1.34 -12.00 4.99
C ALA A 223 -2.14 -12.30 6.26
N GLY A 224 -3.34 -11.77 6.37
CA GLY A 224 -4.22 -11.93 7.53
C GLY A 224 -5.20 -13.10 7.45
N LEU A 225 -5.16 -13.89 6.38
CA LEU A 225 -6.02 -15.06 6.20
C LEU A 225 -5.20 -16.35 6.26
N GLU A 226 -5.67 -17.31 7.06
CA GLU A 226 -5.06 -18.64 7.17
C GLU A 226 -5.24 -19.48 5.89
N SER A 227 -6.30 -19.21 5.13
CA SER A 227 -6.64 -19.99 3.93
C SER A 227 -5.55 -19.99 2.85
N LYS A 228 -4.67 -19.00 2.85
CA LYS A 228 -3.60 -18.82 1.84
C LYS A 228 -4.12 -18.91 0.39
N GLU A 229 -5.41 -18.65 0.17
CA GLU A 229 -6.02 -18.65 -1.15
C GLU A 229 -5.45 -17.54 -2.02
N LEU A 230 -5.30 -17.86 -3.32
CA LEU A 230 -4.90 -16.88 -4.32
C LEU A 230 -6.09 -15.98 -4.65
N ILE A 231 -5.89 -14.68 -4.49
CA ILE A 231 -6.89 -13.66 -4.83
C ILE A 231 -6.50 -13.03 -6.15
N LYS A 232 -7.49 -12.86 -7.02
CA LYS A 232 -7.35 -12.18 -8.32
C LYS A 232 -7.97 -10.78 -8.25
N GLU A 233 -7.21 -9.81 -8.67
CA GLU A 233 -7.64 -8.40 -8.69
C GLU A 233 -7.40 -7.72 -10.04
#